data_7ff45fbb38cbf1dd0beaf325c86dcc3b
#
_entry.id   7ff45fbb38cbf1dd0beaf325c86dcc3b
#
_cell.length_a   1.000
_cell.length_b   1.000
_cell.length_c   1.000
_cell.angle_alpha   90.00
_cell.angle_beta   90.00
_cell.angle_gamma   90.00
#
_symmetry.space_group_name_H-M   'P 1'
#
loop_
_entity.id
_entity.type
_entity.pdbx_description
1 polymer ?
#
loop_
_entity_poly.entity_id
_entity_poly.type
_entity_poly.pdbx_seq_one_letter_code
_entity_poly.pdbx_strand_id
1 'polypeptide(L)'
;MESILKCPVCNLSLKKFEKQYVCLNNHSYDIASKGHINLLLANQKNTKEPGDSKEMMEGRREFLNKGYYHTFSEKLNDLIISKISGKNVNILDVGCGEGYFLFRLKEAIYKKGLNFTLNKEFEFFGVDISKAAVTYATKRDKKINFIVSSNFNLPIMTSTIDIIIRNFAPSDEAELKRVLKDNGKLIVVTPGVQHLYGLKEILYVNAREHEEKITTFEGFKLTQSLEVKYNIDVENGEDIKSLIAMTPYYWTIDNAMREKASVTSKLSTKLDFNISVYEKS
;
A
#
# COMPACT_ATOMS: atom_id res chain seq x y z
N MET A 1 -16.23 -17.31 -11.86
CA MET A 1 -15.76 -17.44 -10.47
C MET A 1 -16.50 -16.43 -9.59
N GLU A 2 -16.87 -16.82 -8.39
CA GLU A 2 -17.39 -15.85 -7.43
C GLU A 2 -16.28 -14.89 -7.05
N SER A 3 -16.58 -13.60 -7.08
CA SER A 3 -15.62 -12.56 -6.68
C SER A 3 -15.42 -12.59 -5.18
N ILE A 4 -14.17 -12.39 -4.71
CA ILE A 4 -13.89 -12.22 -3.28
C ILE A 4 -14.32 -10.85 -2.74
N LEU A 5 -14.88 -9.97 -3.61
CA LEU A 5 -15.35 -8.65 -3.19
C LEU A 5 -16.71 -8.77 -2.46
N LYS A 6 -16.82 -8.01 -1.38
CA LYS A 6 -17.99 -7.91 -0.51
C LYS A 6 -18.78 -6.63 -0.81
N CYS A 7 -20.08 -6.72 -0.93
CA CYS A 7 -20.94 -5.55 -1.01
C CYS A 7 -20.88 -4.72 0.29
N PRO A 8 -20.52 -3.44 0.23
CA PRO A 8 -20.39 -2.62 1.44
C PRO A 8 -21.73 -2.30 2.13
N VAL A 9 -22.87 -2.53 1.46
CA VAL A 9 -24.21 -2.27 2.00
C VAL A 9 -24.79 -3.50 2.71
N CYS A 10 -24.73 -4.68 2.08
CA CYS A 10 -25.40 -5.87 2.61
C CYS A 10 -24.44 -7.04 2.93
N ASN A 11 -23.15 -6.87 2.77
CA ASN A 11 -22.08 -7.84 3.03
C ASN A 11 -22.12 -9.12 2.18
N LEU A 12 -23.04 -9.24 1.20
CA LEU A 12 -23.06 -10.35 0.27
C LEU A 12 -21.93 -10.23 -0.77
N SER A 13 -21.53 -11.37 -1.36
CA SER A 13 -20.53 -11.39 -2.43
C SER A 13 -20.99 -10.57 -3.64
N LEU A 14 -20.06 -9.88 -4.27
CA LEU A 14 -20.27 -9.14 -5.51
C LEU A 14 -19.90 -10.01 -6.71
N LYS A 15 -20.80 -10.11 -7.68
CA LYS A 15 -20.56 -10.77 -8.97
C LYS A 15 -20.08 -9.75 -10.01
N LYS A 16 -18.98 -10.07 -10.70
CA LYS A 16 -18.46 -9.21 -11.76
C LYS A 16 -19.21 -9.43 -13.07
N PHE A 17 -19.67 -8.36 -13.66
CA PHE A 17 -20.15 -8.26 -15.03
C PHE A 17 -19.18 -7.39 -15.84
N GLU A 18 -19.45 -7.23 -17.14
CA GLU A 18 -18.53 -6.51 -18.04
C GLU A 18 -18.17 -5.10 -17.52
N LYS A 19 -19.16 -4.33 -17.06
CA LYS A 19 -19.01 -2.91 -16.66
C LYS A 19 -19.33 -2.61 -15.20
N GLN A 20 -19.75 -3.60 -14.41
CA GLN A 20 -20.21 -3.39 -13.05
C GLN A 20 -20.04 -4.65 -12.19
N TYR A 21 -20.11 -4.44 -10.87
CA TYR A 21 -20.27 -5.50 -9.88
C TYR A 21 -21.67 -5.40 -9.25
N VAL A 22 -22.34 -6.54 -9.06
CA VAL A 22 -23.70 -6.58 -8.51
C VAL A 22 -23.79 -7.68 -7.46
N CYS A 23 -24.47 -7.43 -6.34
CA CYS A 23 -24.80 -8.44 -5.33
C CYS A 23 -26.21 -9.02 -5.53
N LEU A 24 -26.53 -10.08 -4.80
CA LEU A 24 -27.86 -10.72 -4.86
C LEU A 24 -29.02 -9.79 -4.45
N ASN A 25 -28.76 -8.74 -3.66
CA ASN A 25 -29.73 -7.70 -3.30
C ASN A 25 -29.77 -6.55 -4.32
N ASN A 26 -29.24 -6.75 -5.53
CA ASN A 26 -29.21 -5.79 -6.62
C ASN A 26 -28.48 -4.46 -6.34
N HIS A 27 -27.64 -4.37 -5.29
CA HIS A 27 -26.73 -3.24 -5.19
C HIS A 27 -25.67 -3.36 -6.29
N SER A 28 -25.53 -2.30 -7.10
CA SER A 28 -24.62 -2.27 -8.23
C SER A 28 -23.55 -1.19 -8.09
N TYR A 29 -22.35 -1.47 -8.59
CA TYR A 29 -21.18 -0.60 -8.55
C TYR A 29 -20.48 -0.62 -9.89
N ASP A 30 -20.44 0.51 -10.57
CA ASP A 30 -19.81 0.62 -11.89
C ASP A 30 -18.29 0.48 -11.80
N ILE A 31 -17.73 -0.19 -12.78
CA ILE A 31 -16.28 -0.17 -13.01
C ILE A 31 -15.97 1.13 -13.75
N ALA A 32 -15.17 1.99 -13.11
CA ALA A 32 -14.77 3.24 -13.72
C ALA A 32 -14.03 3.02 -15.04
N SER A 33 -14.06 3.99 -15.95
CA SER A 33 -13.36 3.91 -17.26
C SER A 33 -11.84 3.64 -17.13
N LYS A 34 -11.27 3.96 -15.99
CA LYS A 34 -9.86 3.67 -15.65
C LYS A 34 -9.65 2.23 -15.16
N GLY A 35 -10.70 1.47 -14.82
CA GLY A 35 -10.64 0.08 -14.42
C GLY A 35 -10.80 -0.19 -12.91
N HIS A 36 -10.88 0.84 -12.06
CA HIS A 36 -11.14 0.65 -10.63
C HIS A 36 -12.64 0.62 -10.29
N ILE A 37 -12.95 0.11 -9.11
CA ILE A 37 -14.29 0.16 -8.53
C ILE A 37 -14.30 1.04 -7.27
N ASN A 38 -15.39 1.77 -7.03
CA ASN A 38 -15.58 2.54 -5.81
C ASN A 38 -16.60 1.85 -4.91
N LEU A 39 -16.13 1.30 -3.80
CA LEU A 39 -16.92 0.64 -2.75
C LEU A 39 -16.93 1.44 -1.43
N LEU A 40 -16.43 2.69 -1.44
CA LEU A 40 -16.45 3.57 -0.28
C LEU A 40 -17.83 4.21 -0.12
N LEU A 41 -18.53 3.89 0.96
CA LEU A 41 -19.82 4.49 1.29
C LEU A 41 -19.67 5.94 1.75
N ALA A 42 -20.71 6.74 1.56
CA ALA A 42 -20.71 8.16 1.93
C ALA A 42 -20.49 8.37 3.45
N ASN A 43 -21.05 7.51 4.29
CA ASN A 43 -20.90 7.55 5.75
C ASN A 43 -19.52 7.11 6.26
N GLN A 44 -18.65 6.57 5.39
CA GLN A 44 -17.27 6.21 5.71
C GLN A 44 -16.27 7.32 5.39
N LYS A 45 -16.76 8.45 4.89
CA LYS A 45 -15.93 9.60 4.52
C LYS A 45 -15.92 10.62 5.65
N ASN A 46 -14.77 10.96 6.18
CA ASN A 46 -14.59 12.05 7.14
C ASN A 46 -14.45 13.42 6.47
N THR A 47 -14.12 13.45 5.16
CA THR A 47 -13.97 14.65 4.33
C THR A 47 -14.52 14.39 2.94
N LYS A 48 -14.69 15.45 2.11
CA LYS A 48 -15.13 15.29 0.71
C LYS A 48 -14.16 14.43 -0.11
N GLU A 49 -12.86 14.59 0.11
CA GLU A 49 -11.78 13.88 -0.56
C GLU A 49 -10.83 13.29 0.51
N PRO A 50 -11.15 12.10 1.04
CA PRO A 50 -10.31 11.47 2.05
C PRO A 50 -9.02 10.90 1.46
N GLY A 51 -7.97 10.86 2.29
CA GLY A 51 -6.65 10.35 1.93
C GLY A 51 -5.76 11.37 1.23
N ASP A 52 -4.70 10.90 0.61
CA ASP A 52 -3.71 11.74 -0.05
C ASP A 52 -4.28 12.48 -1.27
N SER A 53 -3.86 13.74 -1.46
CA SER A 53 -4.28 14.58 -2.58
C SER A 53 -3.67 14.10 -3.91
N LYS A 54 -4.18 14.66 -5.01
CA LYS A 54 -3.62 14.40 -6.35
C LYS A 54 -2.14 14.80 -6.42
N GLU A 55 -1.78 15.96 -5.87
CA GLU A 55 -0.41 16.48 -5.84
C GLU A 55 0.54 15.55 -5.07
N MET A 56 0.11 15.06 -3.91
CA MET A 56 0.88 14.06 -3.15
C MET A 56 1.09 12.77 -3.94
N MET A 57 0.08 12.32 -4.68
CA MET A 57 0.18 11.13 -5.52
C MET A 57 1.10 11.35 -6.72
N GLU A 58 1.11 12.53 -7.30
CA GLU A 58 2.06 12.90 -8.38
C GLU A 58 3.50 12.89 -7.86
N GLY A 59 3.78 13.59 -6.76
CA GLY A 59 5.11 13.59 -6.15
C GLY A 59 5.57 12.19 -5.74
N ARG A 60 4.68 11.40 -5.10
CA ARG A 60 5.00 10.00 -4.76
C ARG A 60 5.36 9.17 -6.00
N ARG A 61 4.57 9.29 -7.06
CA ARG A 61 4.81 8.57 -8.31
C ARG A 61 6.13 8.97 -8.97
N GLU A 62 6.43 10.27 -9.02
CA GLU A 62 7.67 10.80 -9.57
C GLU A 62 8.88 10.28 -8.79
N PHE A 63 8.87 10.40 -7.47
CA PHE A 63 9.97 9.95 -6.62
C PHE A 63 10.19 8.44 -6.70
N LEU A 64 9.12 7.64 -6.60
CA LEU A 64 9.22 6.18 -6.68
C LEU A 64 9.71 5.70 -8.06
N ASN A 65 9.33 6.38 -9.13
CA ASN A 65 9.78 6.04 -10.49
C ASN A 65 11.27 6.36 -10.73
N LYS A 66 11.90 7.23 -9.94
CA LYS A 66 13.35 7.50 -9.97
C LYS A 66 14.17 6.34 -9.40
N GLY A 67 13.53 5.38 -8.73
CA GLY A 67 14.17 4.16 -8.26
C GLY A 67 14.79 4.25 -6.87
N TYR A 68 14.67 5.36 -6.16
CA TYR A 68 15.20 5.51 -4.79
C TYR A 68 14.72 4.39 -3.83
N TYR A 69 13.51 3.86 -4.03
CA TYR A 69 12.93 2.77 -3.25
C TYR A 69 13.09 1.38 -3.88
N HIS A 70 13.91 1.26 -4.94
CA HIS A 70 14.07 0.01 -5.68
C HIS A 70 14.60 -1.13 -4.79
N THR A 71 15.71 -0.88 -4.08
CA THR A 71 16.34 -1.84 -3.18
C THR A 71 15.37 -2.35 -2.11
N PHE A 72 14.61 -1.44 -1.47
CA PHE A 72 13.58 -1.82 -0.52
C PHE A 72 12.49 -2.68 -1.17
N SER A 73 11.98 -2.25 -2.33
CA SER A 73 10.95 -2.99 -3.07
C SER A 73 11.40 -4.40 -3.45
N GLU A 74 12.65 -4.59 -3.86
CA GLU A 74 13.19 -5.92 -4.16
C GLU A 74 13.26 -6.83 -2.93
N LYS A 75 13.77 -6.31 -1.80
CA LYS A 75 13.82 -7.07 -0.54
C LYS A 75 12.44 -7.44 -0.04
N LEU A 76 11.47 -6.51 -0.13
CA LEU A 76 10.07 -6.76 0.21
C LEU A 76 9.47 -7.84 -0.71
N ASN A 77 9.68 -7.75 -2.02
CA ASN A 77 9.19 -8.73 -2.99
C ASN A 77 9.78 -10.12 -2.73
N ASP A 78 11.08 -10.24 -2.49
CA ASP A 78 11.73 -11.52 -2.21
C ASP A 78 11.18 -12.15 -0.93
N LEU A 79 10.98 -11.36 0.12
CA LEU A 79 10.36 -11.82 1.35
C LEU A 79 8.93 -12.32 1.10
N ILE A 80 8.08 -11.53 0.43
CA ILE A 80 6.71 -11.90 0.11
C ILE A 80 6.68 -13.19 -0.71
N ILE A 81 7.49 -13.29 -1.75
CA ILE A 81 7.58 -14.47 -2.62
C ILE A 81 7.95 -15.72 -1.82
N SER A 82 8.85 -15.60 -0.84
CA SER A 82 9.24 -16.72 0.02
C SER A 82 8.10 -17.25 0.91
N LYS A 83 7.02 -16.46 1.10
CA LYS A 83 5.85 -16.82 1.89
C LYS A 83 4.69 -17.35 1.06
N ILE A 84 4.81 -17.36 -0.26
CA ILE A 84 3.75 -17.83 -1.15
C ILE A 84 3.58 -19.34 -1.03
N SER A 85 2.40 -19.77 -0.61
CA SER A 85 1.97 -21.16 -0.53
C SER A 85 0.66 -21.37 -1.30
N GLY A 86 0.29 -22.62 -1.58
CA GLY A 86 -0.95 -22.93 -2.31
C GLY A 86 -0.88 -22.71 -3.83
N LYS A 87 -1.96 -23.07 -4.54
CA LYS A 87 -2.10 -22.99 -6.00
C LYS A 87 -2.72 -21.66 -6.45
N ASN A 88 -3.80 -21.25 -5.81
CA ASN A 88 -4.51 -20.00 -6.09
C ASN A 88 -4.21 -19.02 -4.96
N VAL A 89 -3.55 -17.91 -5.27
CA VAL A 89 -3.00 -16.99 -4.29
C VAL A 89 -3.60 -15.59 -4.47
N ASN A 90 -4.33 -15.14 -3.48
CA ASN A 90 -4.90 -13.79 -3.41
C ASN A 90 -4.01 -12.89 -2.56
N ILE A 91 -3.50 -11.82 -3.15
CA ILE A 91 -2.62 -10.84 -2.48
C ILE A 91 -3.35 -9.51 -2.37
N LEU A 92 -3.45 -8.98 -1.15
CA LEU A 92 -4.09 -7.70 -0.84
C LEU A 92 -3.07 -6.69 -0.33
N ASP A 93 -3.00 -5.52 -0.96
CA ASP A 93 -2.25 -4.35 -0.48
C ASP A 93 -3.23 -3.35 0.14
N VAL A 94 -3.13 -3.17 1.46
CA VAL A 94 -4.00 -2.30 2.26
C VAL A 94 -3.36 -0.92 2.40
N GLY A 95 -3.99 0.10 1.83
CA GLY A 95 -3.40 1.43 1.66
C GLY A 95 -2.40 1.45 0.51
N CYS A 96 -2.79 0.89 -0.64
CA CYS A 96 -1.91 0.66 -1.78
C CYS A 96 -1.37 1.95 -2.44
N GLY A 97 -1.91 3.12 -2.09
CA GLY A 97 -1.53 4.39 -2.70
C GLY A 97 -1.67 4.37 -4.22
N GLU A 98 -0.64 4.81 -4.92
CA GLU A 98 -0.60 4.84 -6.38
C GLU A 98 -0.15 3.49 -7.00
N GLY A 99 -0.12 2.41 -6.20
CA GLY A 99 0.04 1.02 -6.65
C GLY A 99 1.47 0.57 -6.94
N TYR A 100 2.51 1.33 -6.59
CA TYR A 100 3.90 1.03 -6.92
C TYR A 100 4.34 -0.35 -6.39
N PHE A 101 4.17 -0.61 -5.10
CA PHE A 101 4.70 -1.84 -4.49
C PHE A 101 3.95 -3.08 -4.98
N LEU A 102 2.63 -3.00 -5.11
CA LEU A 102 1.82 -4.12 -5.62
C LEU A 102 2.14 -4.43 -7.09
N PHE A 103 2.32 -3.41 -7.91
CA PHE A 103 2.76 -3.56 -9.31
C PHE A 103 4.15 -4.21 -9.38
N ARG A 104 5.13 -3.73 -8.61
CA ARG A 104 6.48 -4.27 -8.56
C ARG A 104 6.52 -5.74 -8.09
N LEU A 105 5.68 -6.09 -7.10
CA LEU A 105 5.54 -7.47 -6.63
C LEU A 105 5.00 -8.36 -7.74
N LYS A 106 3.93 -7.93 -8.42
CA LYS A 106 3.37 -8.67 -9.55
C LYS A 106 4.43 -8.93 -10.62
N GLU A 107 5.14 -7.88 -11.06
CA GLU A 107 6.23 -8.02 -12.05
C GLU A 107 7.31 -9.02 -11.57
N ALA A 108 7.73 -8.98 -10.29
CA ALA A 108 8.71 -9.89 -9.74
C ALA A 108 8.23 -11.35 -9.76
N ILE A 109 6.96 -11.62 -9.42
CA ILE A 109 6.34 -12.94 -9.45
C ILE A 109 6.33 -13.50 -10.88
N TYR A 110 5.91 -12.70 -11.86
CA TYR A 110 5.85 -13.13 -13.26
C TYR A 110 7.26 -13.28 -13.87
N LYS A 111 8.18 -12.38 -13.57
CA LYS A 111 9.58 -12.47 -14.01
C LYS A 111 10.28 -13.73 -13.50
N LYS A 112 9.97 -14.17 -12.28
CA LYS A 112 10.49 -15.44 -11.71
C LYS A 112 9.77 -16.68 -12.28
N GLY A 113 8.78 -16.52 -13.13
CA GLY A 113 8.04 -17.59 -13.77
C GLY A 113 7.19 -18.44 -12.80
N LEU A 114 6.86 -17.93 -11.61
CA LEU A 114 6.13 -18.70 -10.58
C LEU A 114 4.75 -19.17 -11.03
N ASN A 115 4.11 -18.43 -11.92
CA ASN A 115 2.84 -18.79 -12.52
C ASN A 115 2.96 -20.00 -13.50
N PHE A 116 4.11 -20.17 -14.15
CA PHE A 116 4.36 -21.27 -15.07
C PHE A 116 5.02 -22.47 -14.36
N THR A 117 6.13 -22.23 -13.67
CA THR A 117 6.94 -23.29 -13.05
C THR A 117 6.21 -24.03 -11.93
N LEU A 118 5.33 -23.34 -11.20
CA LEU A 118 4.57 -23.88 -10.08
C LEU A 118 3.09 -24.08 -10.39
N ASN A 119 2.64 -23.79 -11.62
CA ASN A 119 1.25 -23.82 -12.03
C ASN A 119 0.32 -23.09 -11.03
N LYS A 120 0.74 -21.87 -10.65
CA LYS A 120 0.03 -21.02 -9.67
C LYS A 120 -0.75 -19.91 -10.37
N GLU A 121 -1.93 -19.63 -9.85
CA GLU A 121 -2.76 -18.49 -10.25
C GLU A 121 -2.67 -17.41 -9.19
N PHE A 122 -2.48 -16.16 -9.63
CA PHE A 122 -2.34 -15.00 -8.74
C PHE A 122 -3.43 -13.98 -9.05
N GLU A 123 -4.12 -13.54 -8.00
CA GLU A 123 -4.97 -12.37 -8.05
C GLU A 123 -4.44 -11.29 -7.11
N PHE A 124 -4.41 -10.05 -7.61
CA PHE A 124 -3.87 -8.89 -6.90
C PHE A 124 -4.99 -7.89 -6.65
N PHE A 125 -5.09 -7.44 -5.40
CA PHE A 125 -6.07 -6.48 -4.93
C PHE A 125 -5.35 -5.32 -4.24
N GLY A 126 -5.65 -4.08 -4.63
CA GLY A 126 -5.16 -2.88 -3.95
C GLY A 126 -6.34 -2.07 -3.43
N VAL A 127 -6.34 -1.75 -2.15
CA VAL A 127 -7.36 -0.92 -1.50
C VAL A 127 -6.75 0.38 -1.03
N ASP A 128 -7.37 1.51 -1.36
CA ASP A 128 -7.02 2.81 -0.80
C ASP A 128 -8.26 3.69 -0.67
N ILE A 129 -8.29 4.56 0.33
CA ILE A 129 -9.41 5.49 0.55
C ILE A 129 -9.40 6.66 -0.44
N SER A 130 -8.21 7.03 -0.95
CA SER A 130 -8.04 8.11 -1.91
C SER A 130 -8.42 7.66 -3.33
N LYS A 131 -9.49 8.26 -3.88
CA LYS A 131 -9.86 8.06 -5.28
C LYS A 131 -8.75 8.50 -6.24
N ALA A 132 -8.00 9.55 -5.88
CA ALA A 132 -6.85 10.02 -6.66
C ALA A 132 -5.77 8.92 -6.71
N ALA A 133 -5.38 8.36 -5.56
CA ALA A 133 -4.40 7.28 -5.46
C ALA A 133 -4.78 6.08 -6.33
N VAL A 134 -5.99 5.57 -6.16
CA VAL A 134 -6.52 4.43 -6.92
C VAL A 134 -6.56 4.72 -8.43
N THR A 135 -6.89 5.95 -8.82
CA THR A 135 -6.85 6.36 -10.23
C THR A 135 -5.42 6.33 -10.80
N TYR A 136 -4.41 6.71 -10.02
CA TYR A 136 -3.01 6.58 -10.41
C TYR A 136 -2.55 5.11 -10.44
N ALA A 137 -2.99 4.29 -9.50
CA ALA A 137 -2.68 2.87 -9.42
C ALA A 137 -3.15 2.11 -10.67
N THR A 138 -4.36 2.37 -11.15
CA THR A 138 -4.89 1.75 -12.37
C THR A 138 -4.11 2.12 -13.65
N LYS A 139 -3.38 3.24 -13.64
CA LYS A 139 -2.48 3.60 -14.76
C LYS A 139 -1.18 2.78 -14.76
N ARG A 140 -0.80 2.17 -13.62
CA ARG A 140 0.36 1.26 -13.57
C ARG A 140 0.02 -0.08 -14.21
N ASP A 141 -1.08 -0.69 -13.78
CA ASP A 141 -1.51 -1.97 -14.33
C ASP A 141 -3.03 -2.15 -14.18
N LYS A 142 -3.70 -2.32 -15.33
CA LYS A 142 -5.15 -2.56 -15.39
C LYS A 142 -5.56 -3.99 -15.00
N LYS A 143 -4.61 -4.91 -14.86
CA LYS A 143 -4.87 -6.30 -14.47
C LYS A 143 -4.86 -6.50 -12.95
N ILE A 144 -4.53 -5.47 -12.18
CA ILE A 144 -4.66 -5.45 -10.73
C ILE A 144 -6.05 -4.90 -10.38
N ASN A 145 -6.74 -5.54 -9.45
CA ASN A 145 -8.06 -5.11 -8.97
C ASN A 145 -7.88 -3.97 -7.96
N PHE A 146 -7.98 -2.73 -8.40
CA PHE A 146 -7.88 -1.55 -7.53
C PHE A 146 -9.27 -1.08 -7.07
N ILE A 147 -9.40 -0.80 -5.77
CA ILE A 147 -10.66 -0.54 -5.10
C ILE A 147 -10.54 0.72 -4.24
N VAL A 148 -11.45 1.67 -4.44
CA VAL A 148 -11.60 2.80 -3.50
C VAL A 148 -12.44 2.32 -2.33
N SER A 149 -11.84 2.20 -1.14
CA SER A 149 -12.53 1.80 0.09
C SER A 149 -11.73 2.15 1.32
N SER A 150 -12.37 2.05 2.49
CA SER A 150 -11.71 2.22 3.79
C SER A 150 -10.90 0.97 4.17
N ASN A 151 -9.69 1.18 4.71
CA ASN A 151 -8.88 0.12 5.33
C ASN A 151 -9.45 -0.36 6.68
N PHE A 152 -10.45 0.37 7.22
CA PHE A 152 -11.14 0.05 8.47
C PHE A 152 -12.45 -0.72 8.24
N ASN A 153 -12.83 -0.96 6.99
CA ASN A 153 -13.95 -1.82 6.59
C ASN A 153 -13.67 -2.33 5.18
N LEU A 154 -12.91 -3.40 5.10
CA LEU A 154 -12.42 -3.94 3.84
C LEU A 154 -13.56 -4.59 3.04
N PRO A 155 -13.74 -4.23 1.76
CA PRO A 155 -14.78 -4.79 0.90
C PRO A 155 -14.37 -6.17 0.37
N ILE A 156 -13.86 -7.02 1.23
CA ILE A 156 -13.30 -8.35 0.94
C ILE A 156 -14.04 -9.38 1.80
N MET A 157 -14.35 -10.52 1.23
CA MET A 157 -14.98 -11.64 1.94
C MET A 157 -14.04 -12.24 2.99
N THR A 158 -14.61 -12.81 4.03
CA THR A 158 -13.87 -13.45 5.14
C THR A 158 -13.02 -14.62 4.63
N SER A 159 -11.79 -14.74 5.15
CA SER A 159 -10.87 -15.88 4.90
C SER A 159 -10.61 -16.15 3.40
N THR A 160 -10.40 -15.08 2.61
CA THR A 160 -10.16 -15.19 1.16
C THR A 160 -8.75 -14.76 0.74
N ILE A 161 -8.01 -14.06 1.60
CA ILE A 161 -6.68 -13.51 1.29
C ILE A 161 -5.58 -14.42 1.84
N ASP A 162 -4.59 -14.72 1.00
CA ASP A 162 -3.41 -15.51 1.37
C ASP A 162 -2.30 -14.62 1.95
N ILE A 163 -2.10 -13.44 1.37
CA ILE A 163 -1.08 -12.49 1.82
C ILE A 163 -1.68 -11.09 1.88
N ILE A 164 -1.58 -10.45 3.04
CA ILE A 164 -1.85 -9.02 3.21
C ILE A 164 -0.53 -8.28 3.30
N ILE A 165 -0.41 -7.20 2.55
CA ILE A 165 0.66 -6.22 2.65
C ILE A 165 0.07 -4.95 3.27
N ARG A 166 0.72 -4.42 4.30
CA ARG A 166 0.41 -3.14 4.92
C ARG A 166 1.68 -2.29 4.97
N ASN A 167 1.82 -1.39 4.01
CA ASN A 167 3.00 -0.56 3.87
C ASN A 167 2.68 0.89 4.29
N PHE A 168 3.11 1.29 5.49
CA PHE A 168 2.88 2.62 6.10
C PHE A 168 1.41 3.06 6.21
N ALA A 169 0.48 2.13 6.13
CA ALA A 169 -0.95 2.44 6.12
C ALA A 169 -1.63 2.13 7.45
N PRO A 170 -2.56 2.98 7.94
CA PRO A 170 -3.42 2.63 9.04
C PRO A 170 -4.49 1.62 8.59
N SER A 171 -4.89 0.73 9.50
CA SER A 171 -5.95 -0.26 9.23
C SER A 171 -6.55 -0.77 10.54
N ASP A 172 -7.72 -1.39 10.45
CA ASP A 172 -8.35 -2.11 11.54
C ASP A 172 -7.80 -3.54 11.62
N GLU A 173 -7.36 -3.97 12.81
CA GLU A 173 -6.76 -5.29 13.03
C GLU A 173 -7.78 -6.42 12.89
N ALA A 174 -9.02 -6.20 13.34
CA ALA A 174 -10.09 -7.19 13.22
C ALA A 174 -10.45 -7.44 11.75
N GLU A 175 -10.42 -6.40 10.91
CA GLU A 175 -10.63 -6.53 9.47
C GLU A 175 -9.48 -7.28 8.79
N LEU A 176 -8.21 -7.00 9.15
CA LEU A 176 -7.07 -7.77 8.65
C LEU A 176 -7.22 -9.25 9.02
N LYS A 177 -7.56 -9.55 10.29
CA LYS A 177 -7.78 -10.91 10.77
C LYS A 177 -8.95 -11.58 10.06
N ARG A 178 -10.05 -10.86 9.83
CA ARG A 178 -11.25 -11.37 9.16
C ARG A 178 -10.97 -11.82 7.73
N VAL A 179 -10.30 -10.99 6.94
CA VAL A 179 -10.08 -11.28 5.51
C VAL A 179 -8.97 -12.28 5.25
N LEU A 180 -8.00 -12.39 6.18
CA LEU A 180 -6.86 -13.29 6.05
C LEU A 180 -7.29 -14.75 6.28
N LYS A 181 -6.86 -15.67 5.43
CA LYS A 181 -6.99 -17.13 5.64
C LYS A 181 -6.21 -17.57 6.89
N ASP A 182 -6.55 -18.71 7.47
CA ASP A 182 -5.90 -19.21 8.70
C ASP A 182 -4.40 -19.45 8.54
N ASN A 183 -3.95 -19.90 7.36
CA ASN A 183 -2.52 -20.03 7.03
C ASN A 183 -1.94 -18.82 6.30
N GLY A 184 -2.71 -17.73 6.20
CA GLY A 184 -2.30 -16.50 5.51
C GLY A 184 -1.20 -15.75 6.27
N LYS A 185 -0.53 -14.84 5.56
CA LYS A 185 0.55 -14.01 6.12
C LYS A 185 0.16 -12.54 6.05
N LEU A 186 0.34 -11.85 7.19
CA LEU A 186 0.27 -10.40 7.25
C LEU A 186 1.69 -9.84 7.25
N ILE A 187 2.03 -9.03 6.25
CA ILE A 187 3.34 -8.40 6.11
C ILE A 187 3.17 -6.90 6.34
N VAL A 188 3.82 -6.41 7.40
CA VAL A 188 3.72 -5.02 7.84
C VAL A 188 5.06 -4.33 7.66
N VAL A 189 5.04 -3.17 7.01
CA VAL A 189 6.21 -2.30 6.88
C VAL A 189 6.00 -1.05 7.73
N THR A 190 6.98 -0.75 8.56
CA THR A 190 7.05 0.47 9.37
C THR A 190 8.38 1.18 9.15
N PRO A 191 8.47 2.51 9.39
CA PRO A 191 9.74 3.20 9.36
C PRO A 191 10.64 2.68 10.49
N GLY A 192 11.91 2.50 10.18
CA GLY A 192 12.95 2.31 11.19
C GLY A 192 13.33 3.63 11.84
N VAL A 193 14.17 3.57 12.87
CA VAL A 193 14.55 4.70 13.73
C VAL A 193 15.10 5.88 12.93
N GLN A 194 15.91 5.62 11.92
CA GLN A 194 16.58 6.65 11.11
C GLN A 194 15.93 6.92 9.75
N HIS A 195 14.69 6.42 9.53
CA HIS A 195 14.01 6.62 8.26
C HIS A 195 13.82 8.10 7.93
N LEU A 196 14.40 8.55 6.80
CA LEU A 196 14.38 9.93 6.30
C LEU A 196 14.93 10.95 7.31
N TYR A 197 15.88 10.56 8.17
CA TYR A 197 16.42 11.47 9.20
C TYR A 197 17.08 12.73 8.60
N GLY A 198 17.86 12.59 7.51
CA GLY A 198 18.45 13.74 6.81
C GLY A 198 17.40 14.72 6.25
N LEU A 199 16.22 14.23 5.83
CA LEU A 199 15.12 15.11 5.45
C LEU A 199 14.56 15.86 6.66
N LYS A 200 14.42 15.20 7.82
CA LYS A 200 13.97 15.86 9.06
C LYS A 200 14.92 16.97 9.50
N GLU A 201 16.23 16.80 9.35
CA GLU A 201 17.24 17.81 9.67
C GLU A 201 17.12 19.07 8.80
N ILE A 202 16.68 18.92 7.55
CA ILE A 202 16.37 20.06 6.68
C ILE A 202 15.08 20.75 7.16
N LEU A 203 14.03 19.98 7.47
CA LEU A 203 12.70 20.52 7.77
C LEU A 203 12.59 21.09 9.19
N TYR A 204 13.24 20.50 10.20
CA TYR A 204 13.02 20.80 11.61
C TYR A 204 14.29 21.27 12.28
N VAL A 205 14.20 22.28 13.16
CA VAL A 205 15.33 22.77 13.98
C VAL A 205 15.79 21.70 14.98
N ASN A 206 14.86 20.94 15.53
CA ASN A 206 15.13 19.85 16.47
C ASN A 206 14.61 18.54 15.87
N ALA A 207 15.33 18.01 14.88
CA ALA A 207 15.01 16.73 14.27
C ALA A 207 15.08 15.61 15.31
N ARG A 208 14.06 14.74 15.31
CA ARG A 208 14.02 13.57 16.20
C ARG A 208 13.95 12.30 15.36
N GLU A 209 14.65 11.28 15.80
CA GLU A 209 14.53 9.95 15.24
C GLU A 209 13.08 9.41 15.43
N HIS A 210 12.73 8.39 14.68
CA HIS A 210 11.49 7.67 14.95
C HIS A 210 11.64 6.83 16.21
N GLU A 211 10.56 6.69 16.98
CA GLU A 211 10.54 5.74 18.07
C GLU A 211 10.54 4.30 17.51
N GLU A 212 11.35 3.44 18.08
CA GLU A 212 11.31 2.03 17.76
C GLU A 212 10.03 1.42 18.33
N LYS A 213 9.13 0.98 17.46
CA LYS A 213 7.86 0.36 17.86
C LYS A 213 7.76 -1.02 17.24
N ILE A 214 7.78 -2.04 18.08
CA ILE A 214 7.30 -3.36 17.67
C ILE A 214 5.78 -3.30 17.69
N THR A 215 5.17 -3.37 16.51
CA THR A 215 3.72 -3.41 16.40
C THR A 215 3.23 -4.80 16.79
N THR A 216 2.40 -4.89 17.80
CA THR A 216 1.69 -6.14 18.16
C THR A 216 0.29 -6.08 17.59
N PHE A 217 -0.22 -7.20 17.10
CA PHE A 217 -1.58 -7.34 16.58
C PHE A 217 -2.31 -8.43 17.35
N GLU A 218 -3.51 -8.13 17.84
CA GLU A 218 -4.32 -9.10 18.57
C GLU A 218 -4.71 -10.29 17.68
N GLY A 219 -4.38 -11.51 18.14
CA GLY A 219 -4.63 -12.74 17.39
C GLY A 219 -3.68 -12.97 16.21
N PHE A 220 -2.49 -12.36 16.29
CA PHE A 220 -1.39 -12.60 15.37
C PHE A 220 -0.09 -12.87 16.14
N LYS A 221 0.73 -13.76 15.61
CA LYS A 221 2.06 -14.06 16.11
C LYS A 221 3.12 -13.55 15.13
N LEU A 222 4.08 -12.75 15.60
CA LEU A 222 5.25 -12.35 14.84
C LEU A 222 6.13 -13.59 14.59
N THR A 223 6.42 -13.89 13.32
CA THR A 223 7.21 -15.06 12.93
C THR A 223 8.55 -14.70 12.30
N GLN A 224 8.67 -13.48 11.76
CA GLN A 224 9.92 -13.01 11.17
C GLN A 224 9.96 -11.47 11.17
N SER A 225 11.16 -10.92 11.39
CA SER A 225 11.48 -9.50 11.16
C SER A 225 12.68 -9.37 10.25
N LEU A 226 12.67 -8.35 9.40
CA LEU A 226 13.76 -7.99 8.51
C LEU A 226 13.93 -6.48 8.50
N GLU A 227 15.15 -6.02 8.73
CA GLU A 227 15.52 -4.61 8.55
C GLU A 227 16.11 -4.39 7.17
N VAL A 228 15.73 -3.29 6.52
CA VAL A 228 16.31 -2.85 5.24
C VAL A 228 16.76 -1.42 5.39
N LYS A 229 18.08 -1.21 5.39
CA LYS A 229 18.71 0.09 5.62
C LYS A 229 19.70 0.41 4.51
N TYR A 230 19.59 1.59 3.92
CA TYR A 230 20.57 2.11 2.95
C TYR A 230 20.46 3.63 2.83
N ASN A 231 21.52 4.25 2.33
CA ASN A 231 21.53 5.69 2.06
C ASN A 231 21.09 5.97 0.63
N ILE A 232 20.46 7.11 0.44
CA ILE A 232 20.18 7.70 -0.87
C ILE A 232 20.70 9.12 -0.92
N ASP A 233 21.19 9.51 -2.09
CA ASP A 233 21.56 10.87 -2.42
C ASP A 233 20.57 11.39 -3.46
N VAL A 234 19.84 12.45 -3.10
CA VAL A 234 18.88 13.13 -3.97
C VAL A 234 19.55 14.42 -4.45
N GLU A 235 19.91 14.48 -5.72
CA GLU A 235 20.78 15.52 -6.27
C GLU A 235 20.03 16.67 -6.99
N ASN A 236 18.71 16.72 -6.85
CA ASN A 236 17.96 17.85 -7.40
C ASN A 236 16.76 18.24 -6.53
N GLY A 237 16.42 19.53 -6.54
CA GLY A 237 15.37 20.09 -5.69
C GLY A 237 13.96 19.57 -6.03
N GLU A 238 13.67 19.18 -7.25
CA GLU A 238 12.35 18.66 -7.64
C GLU A 238 12.11 17.27 -7.03
N ASP A 239 13.14 16.42 -7.00
CA ASP A 239 13.03 15.11 -6.34
C ASP A 239 12.90 15.27 -4.82
N ILE A 240 13.54 16.29 -4.22
CA ILE A 240 13.35 16.61 -2.80
C ILE A 240 11.92 17.06 -2.52
N LYS A 241 11.34 17.91 -3.36
CA LYS A 241 9.92 18.31 -3.27
C LYS A 241 8.99 17.11 -3.41
N SER A 242 9.26 16.23 -4.38
CA SER A 242 8.52 14.99 -4.59
C SER A 242 8.61 14.05 -3.38
N LEU A 243 9.80 13.95 -2.75
CA LEU A 243 9.99 13.21 -1.50
C LEU A 243 9.15 13.79 -0.36
N ILE A 244 9.16 15.10 -0.17
CA ILE A 244 8.35 15.76 0.85
C ILE A 244 6.86 15.49 0.59
N ALA A 245 6.40 15.67 -0.66
CA ALA A 245 5.00 15.48 -1.03
C ALA A 245 4.49 14.05 -0.77
N MET A 246 5.35 13.02 -0.82
CA MET A 246 4.96 11.65 -0.53
C MET A 246 4.95 11.29 0.96
N THR A 247 5.36 12.19 1.84
CA THR A 247 5.46 11.95 3.29
C THR A 247 4.40 12.73 4.08
N PRO A 248 4.08 12.33 5.33
CA PRO A 248 3.22 13.11 6.22
C PRO A 248 3.73 14.53 6.49
N TYR A 249 5.02 14.79 6.28
CA TYR A 249 5.62 16.12 6.45
C TYR A 249 4.96 17.18 5.55
N TYR A 250 4.43 16.79 4.39
CA TYR A 250 3.69 17.68 3.49
C TYR A 250 2.61 18.51 4.20
N TRP A 251 1.94 17.92 5.19
CA TRP A 251 0.88 18.56 5.96
C TRP A 251 1.37 19.35 7.17
N THR A 252 2.58 19.08 7.68
CA THR A 252 3.07 19.60 8.95
C THR A 252 4.09 20.72 8.80
N ILE A 253 4.67 20.90 7.61
CA ILE A 253 5.67 21.94 7.35
C ILE A 253 5.00 23.32 7.15
N ASP A 254 5.54 24.34 7.81
CA ASP A 254 5.17 25.75 7.63
C ASP A 254 5.82 26.38 6.38
N ASN A 255 5.54 27.67 6.16
CA ASN A 255 6.09 28.40 5.01
C ASN A 255 7.62 28.53 5.03
N ALA A 256 8.22 28.73 6.21
CA ALA A 256 9.68 28.86 6.34
C ALA A 256 10.38 27.53 6.02
N MET A 257 9.82 26.41 6.48
CA MET A 257 10.30 25.06 6.15
C MET A 257 10.14 24.75 4.65
N ARG A 258 9.02 25.18 4.04
CA ARG A 258 8.80 25.05 2.59
C ARG A 258 9.81 25.84 1.79
N GLU A 259 10.10 27.06 2.20
CA GLU A 259 11.12 27.90 1.57
C GLU A 259 12.51 27.26 1.69
N LYS A 260 12.92 26.82 2.89
CA LYS A 260 14.17 26.10 3.09
C LYS A 260 14.28 24.86 2.22
N ALA A 261 13.21 24.06 2.13
CA ALA A 261 13.16 22.89 1.27
C ALA A 261 13.25 23.26 -0.22
N SER A 262 12.67 24.39 -0.63
CA SER A 262 12.65 24.83 -2.04
C SER A 262 14.03 25.25 -2.57
N VAL A 263 14.91 25.75 -1.71
CA VAL A 263 16.28 26.14 -2.08
C VAL A 263 17.30 25.01 -1.89
N THR A 264 16.87 23.90 -1.28
CA THR A 264 17.73 22.73 -1.07
C THR A 264 17.87 21.96 -2.38
N SER A 265 19.09 21.87 -2.90
CA SER A 265 19.38 21.19 -4.17
C SER A 265 19.96 19.79 -4.00
N LYS A 266 20.43 19.44 -2.81
CA LYS A 266 21.01 18.13 -2.49
C LYS A 266 20.56 17.66 -1.11
N LEU A 267 20.25 16.39 -1.00
CA LEU A 267 19.85 15.73 0.25
C LEU A 267 20.47 14.34 0.29
N SER A 268 21.31 14.08 1.31
CA SER A 268 21.69 12.72 1.69
C SER A 268 20.83 12.28 2.86
N THR A 269 20.16 11.15 2.74
CA THR A 269 19.29 10.64 3.81
C THR A 269 19.26 9.11 3.81
N LYS A 270 18.90 8.56 4.96
CA LYS A 270 18.78 7.11 5.13
C LYS A 270 17.35 6.67 4.86
N LEU A 271 17.19 5.62 4.08
CA LEU A 271 15.99 4.82 4.00
C LEU A 271 16.14 3.64 4.96
N ASP A 272 15.28 3.60 5.96
CA ASP A 272 15.32 2.62 7.07
C ASP A 272 13.92 2.05 7.27
N PHE A 273 13.77 0.75 7.04
CA PHE A 273 12.48 0.05 7.06
C PHE A 273 12.55 -1.18 7.94
N ASN A 274 11.51 -1.40 8.73
CA ASN A 274 11.26 -2.65 9.42
C ASN A 274 10.13 -3.40 8.71
N ILE A 275 10.40 -4.64 8.28
CA ILE A 275 9.42 -5.53 7.66
C ILE A 275 9.13 -6.67 8.63
N SER A 276 7.90 -6.78 9.08
CA SER A 276 7.44 -7.81 10.02
C SER A 276 6.45 -8.74 9.36
N VAL A 277 6.62 -10.05 9.55
CA VAL A 277 5.72 -11.11 9.07
C VAL A 277 4.97 -11.69 10.24
N TYR A 278 3.65 -11.67 10.15
CA TYR A 278 2.74 -12.22 11.15
C TYR A 278 1.92 -13.36 10.56
N GLU A 279 1.57 -14.30 11.43
CA GLU A 279 0.62 -15.39 11.18
C GLU A 279 -0.55 -15.29 12.15
N LYS A 280 -1.75 -15.71 11.72
CA LYS A 280 -2.87 -15.89 12.63
C LYS A 280 -2.49 -16.87 13.74
N SER A 281 -2.80 -16.50 14.97
CA SER A 281 -2.64 -17.35 16.16
C SER A 281 -3.97 -18.01 16.54
#